data_c0d387de2e03e4e12d8c47924110aa0e
#
_entry.id   c0d387de2e03e4e12d8c47924110aa0e
#
_cell.length_a   1.000
_cell.length_b   1.000
_cell.length_c   1.000
_cell.angle_alpha   90.00
_cell.angle_beta   90.00
_cell.angle_gamma   90.00
#
_symmetry.space_group_name_H-M   'P 1'
#
loop_
_entity.id
_entity.type
_entity.pdbx_description
1 polymer ?
#
loop_
_entity_poly.entity_id
_entity_poly.type
_entity_poly.pdbx_seq_one_letter_code
_entity_poly.pdbx_strand_id
1 'polypeptide(L)'
;LGDVYKRQGYNGESDAGVVFLGNIKEENMDEYGYMLGELPTLFQETALLDRIHGFVKGWDIPRMNDGLKLTGWALNSEYFCSILHELRNDMSYRAIVEKIVEVPKHADTRDTEAIKRLATAYLKLLFPNVRNEFDVDKMEFRDYCLTPAMKMRRIIKLQQGMIDSEYKNKDVPCLMVREK
;
A
#
# COMPACT_ATOMS: atom_id res chain seq x y z
N LEU A 1 1.43 -3.68 -14.80
CA LEU A 1 0.85 -4.92 -15.33
C LEU A 1 -0.61 -4.93 -14.96
N GLY A 2 -1.48 -4.68 -15.97
CA GLY A 2 -2.93 -4.73 -15.79
C GLY A 2 -3.40 -6.15 -15.53
N ASP A 3 -4.40 -6.31 -14.67
CA ASP A 3 -5.06 -7.58 -14.49
C ASP A 3 -5.94 -7.88 -15.70
N VAL A 4 -5.74 -9.04 -16.33
CA VAL A 4 -6.56 -9.49 -17.46
C VAL A 4 -7.84 -10.11 -16.92
N TYR A 5 -8.95 -9.39 -17.05
CA TYR A 5 -10.28 -9.96 -16.77
C TYR A 5 -10.78 -10.76 -17.94
N LYS A 6 -10.85 -12.10 -17.80
CA LYS A 6 -11.54 -12.99 -18.74
C LYS A 6 -13.00 -13.16 -18.32
N ARG A 7 -13.89 -12.43 -18.95
CA ARG A 7 -15.31 -12.79 -19.01
C ARG A 7 -15.59 -13.42 -20.38
N GLN A 8 -16.47 -14.41 -20.45
CA GLN A 8 -16.77 -15.11 -21.72
C GLN A 8 -16.98 -14.11 -22.88
N GLY A 9 -16.04 -14.06 -23.83
CA GLY A 9 -16.09 -13.24 -25.02
C GLY A 9 -15.51 -11.82 -24.93
N TYR A 10 -14.94 -11.37 -23.77
CA TYR A 10 -14.32 -10.05 -23.63
C TYR A 10 -12.95 -10.18 -22.96
N ASN A 11 -11.89 -9.77 -23.66
CA ASN A 11 -10.59 -9.55 -23.05
C ASN A 11 -10.39 -8.04 -22.90
N GLY A 12 -10.38 -7.53 -21.65
CA GLY A 12 -10.08 -6.15 -21.34
C GLY A 12 -8.88 -6.08 -20.39
N GLU A 13 -7.91 -5.24 -20.68
CA GLU A 13 -6.87 -4.85 -19.74
C GLU A 13 -7.32 -3.59 -19.02
N SER A 14 -7.24 -3.58 -17.68
CA SER A 14 -7.46 -2.39 -16.87
C SER A 14 -6.19 -2.09 -16.07
N ASP A 15 -5.75 -0.85 -16.16
CA ASP A 15 -4.65 -0.30 -15.35
C ASP A 15 -5.17 0.55 -14.17
N ALA A 16 -6.46 0.46 -13.88
CA ALA A 16 -7.09 1.22 -12.81
C ALA A 16 -6.61 0.79 -11.43
N GLY A 17 -6.28 1.76 -10.59
CA GLY A 17 -6.15 1.55 -9.16
C GLY A 17 -7.53 1.47 -8.50
N VAL A 18 -7.71 0.56 -7.54
CA VAL A 18 -8.97 0.40 -6.81
C VAL A 18 -8.75 0.76 -5.34
N VAL A 19 -9.62 1.65 -4.83
CA VAL A 19 -9.66 2.02 -3.42
C VAL A 19 -11.05 1.70 -2.89
N PHE A 20 -11.11 0.90 -1.82
CA PHE A 20 -12.35 0.61 -1.11
C PHE A 20 -12.45 1.51 0.11
N LEU A 21 -13.60 2.15 0.28
CA LEU A 21 -13.94 2.92 1.47
C LEU A 21 -15.04 2.20 2.22
N GLY A 22 -14.85 1.98 3.50
CA GLY A 22 -15.80 1.30 4.36
C GLY A 22 -15.86 1.93 5.74
N ASN A 23 -17.02 1.89 6.38
CA ASN A 23 -17.18 2.30 7.76
C ASN A 23 -17.03 1.07 8.68
N ILE A 24 -16.23 1.22 9.72
CA ILE A 24 -16.04 0.24 10.78
C ILE A 24 -16.52 0.90 12.08
N LYS A 25 -17.26 0.18 12.90
CA LYS A 25 -17.71 0.69 14.19
C LYS A 25 -16.52 0.95 15.11
N GLU A 26 -16.64 1.98 15.96
CA GLU A 26 -15.58 2.41 16.86
C GLU A 26 -15.06 1.27 17.74
N GLU A 27 -15.97 0.41 18.25
CA GLU A 27 -15.64 -0.76 19.04
C GLU A 27 -14.76 -1.82 18.34
N ASN A 28 -14.74 -1.81 16.99
CA ASN A 28 -13.98 -2.72 16.14
C ASN A 28 -12.78 -2.05 15.44
N MET A 29 -12.49 -0.78 15.76
CA MET A 29 -11.34 -0.04 15.22
C MET A 29 -10.02 -0.49 15.87
N ASP A 30 -9.75 -1.79 15.84
CA ASP A 30 -8.56 -2.42 16.36
C ASP A 30 -7.97 -3.38 15.32
N GLU A 31 -6.70 -3.21 14.97
CA GLU A 31 -6.04 -4.06 13.99
C GLU A 31 -5.89 -5.53 14.44
N TYR A 32 -5.94 -5.75 15.75
CA TYR A 32 -5.93 -7.09 16.36
C TYR A 32 -7.33 -7.67 16.55
N GLY A 33 -8.37 -6.88 16.32
CA GLY A 33 -9.78 -7.28 16.27
C GLY A 33 -10.22 -7.61 14.83
N TYR A 34 -11.39 -8.24 14.67
CA TYR A 34 -11.91 -8.58 13.34
C TYR A 34 -12.63 -7.38 12.70
N MET A 35 -11.87 -6.44 12.14
CA MET A 35 -12.40 -5.23 11.54
C MET A 35 -13.28 -5.49 10.31
N LEU A 36 -12.96 -6.52 9.52
CA LEU A 36 -13.62 -6.79 8.25
C LEU A 36 -14.95 -7.51 8.39
N GLY A 37 -15.29 -7.97 9.60
CA GLY A 37 -16.54 -8.71 9.89
C GLY A 37 -17.82 -7.91 9.62
N GLU A 38 -17.75 -6.57 9.66
CA GLU A 38 -18.87 -5.68 9.39
C GLU A 38 -19.01 -5.28 7.92
N LEU A 39 -17.99 -5.57 7.13
CA LEU A 39 -18.00 -5.29 5.71
C LEU A 39 -18.76 -6.40 4.94
N PRO A 40 -19.21 -6.12 3.70
CA PRO A 40 -19.83 -7.13 2.86
C PRO A 40 -18.99 -8.42 2.78
N THR A 41 -19.67 -9.56 2.64
CA THR A 41 -19.06 -10.90 2.64
C THR A 41 -17.91 -11.07 1.65
N LEU A 42 -17.89 -10.29 0.59
CA LEU A 42 -16.78 -10.24 -0.37
C LEU A 42 -15.43 -9.94 0.33
N PHE A 43 -15.42 -9.08 1.35
CA PHE A 43 -14.22 -8.74 2.12
C PHE A 43 -13.86 -9.79 3.17
N GLN A 44 -14.65 -10.86 3.27
CA GLN A 44 -14.38 -12.01 4.13
C GLN A 44 -13.76 -13.17 3.35
N GLU A 45 -13.51 -12.96 2.04
CA GLU A 45 -12.82 -13.94 1.20
C GLU A 45 -11.30 -13.71 1.28
N THR A 46 -10.56 -14.68 1.79
CA THR A 46 -9.08 -14.60 1.94
C THR A 46 -8.38 -14.38 0.61
N ALA A 47 -8.92 -14.96 -0.49
CA ALA A 47 -8.37 -14.78 -1.83
C ALA A 47 -8.47 -13.33 -2.34
N LEU A 48 -9.51 -12.58 -1.97
CA LEU A 48 -9.62 -11.15 -2.27
C LEU A 48 -8.66 -10.36 -1.40
N LEU A 49 -8.67 -10.60 -0.09
CA LEU A 49 -7.81 -9.89 0.86
C LEU A 49 -6.33 -10.03 0.50
N ASP A 50 -5.93 -11.20 0.04
CA ASP A 50 -4.55 -11.44 -0.37
C ASP A 50 -4.10 -10.56 -1.56
N ARG A 51 -5.06 -10.06 -2.35
CA ARG A 51 -4.80 -9.13 -3.46
C ARG A 51 -4.82 -7.66 -3.06
N ILE A 52 -5.35 -7.32 -1.90
CA ILE A 52 -5.35 -5.95 -1.37
C ILE A 52 -3.95 -5.62 -0.87
N HIS A 53 -3.34 -4.57 -1.41
CA HIS A 53 -1.95 -4.24 -1.12
C HIS A 53 -1.76 -3.75 0.31
N GLY A 54 -2.69 -2.96 0.85
CA GLY A 54 -2.58 -2.41 2.19
C GLY A 54 -3.87 -1.79 2.70
N PHE A 55 -3.87 -1.48 3.98
CA PHE A 55 -5.00 -0.89 4.70
C PHE A 55 -4.57 0.45 5.30
N VAL A 56 -5.43 1.47 5.16
CA VAL A 56 -5.25 2.78 5.79
C VAL A 56 -6.30 2.93 6.88
N LYS A 57 -5.87 3.19 8.09
CA LYS A 57 -6.75 3.42 9.23
C LYS A 57 -7.38 4.82 9.12
N GLY A 58 -8.63 4.90 8.70
CA GLY A 58 -9.34 6.17 8.54
C GLY A 58 -9.46 6.96 9.85
N TRP A 59 -9.49 6.29 10.99
CA TRP A 59 -9.55 6.94 12.30
C TRP A 59 -8.25 7.62 12.74
N ASP A 60 -7.11 7.28 12.13
CA ASP A 60 -5.84 7.97 12.34
C ASP A 60 -5.76 9.29 11.53
N ILE A 61 -6.70 9.50 10.60
CA ILE A 61 -6.79 10.74 9.81
C ILE A 61 -7.61 11.76 10.61
N PRO A 62 -7.06 12.96 10.87
CA PRO A 62 -7.77 14.00 11.61
C PRO A 62 -9.09 14.37 10.95
N ARG A 63 -10.17 14.47 11.74
CA ARG A 63 -11.45 15.00 11.24
C ARG A 63 -11.30 16.46 10.87
N MET A 64 -11.87 16.84 9.71
CA MET A 64 -11.88 18.23 9.25
C MET A 64 -12.49 19.16 10.31
N ASN A 65 -11.74 20.18 10.68
CA ASN A 65 -12.17 21.27 11.56
C ASN A 65 -11.56 22.59 11.11
N ASP A 66 -12.02 23.69 11.67
CA ASP A 66 -11.58 25.03 11.25
C ASP A 66 -10.07 25.26 11.45
N GLY A 67 -9.44 24.60 12.43
CA GLY A 67 -8.01 24.67 12.67
C GLY A 67 -7.16 24.01 11.59
N LEU A 68 -7.74 23.15 10.74
CA LEU A 68 -7.06 22.52 9.61
C LEU A 68 -7.21 23.28 8.29
N LYS A 69 -7.98 24.38 8.29
CA LYS A 69 -8.13 25.23 7.09
C LYS A 69 -6.82 25.98 6.82
N LEU A 70 -6.32 25.83 5.61
CA LEU A 70 -5.17 26.60 5.15
C LEU A 70 -5.57 28.06 4.96
N THR A 71 -4.83 28.97 5.58
CA THR A 71 -5.05 30.43 5.51
C THR A 71 -3.98 31.15 4.69
N GLY A 72 -3.05 30.43 4.08
CA GLY A 72 -1.94 30.94 3.28
C GLY A 72 -1.77 30.20 1.97
N TRP A 73 -0.53 30.12 1.52
CA TRP A 73 -0.18 29.40 0.32
C TRP A 73 -0.43 27.90 0.50
N ALA A 74 -1.03 27.29 -0.50
CA ALA A 74 -1.31 25.87 -0.55
C ALA A 74 -0.84 25.26 -1.87
N LEU A 75 -0.59 23.96 -1.87
CA LEU A 75 -0.33 23.23 -3.09
C LEU A 75 -1.58 23.23 -3.97
N ASN A 76 -1.42 23.62 -5.24
CA ASN A 76 -2.51 23.49 -6.22
C ASN A 76 -2.82 22.00 -6.44
N SER A 77 -4.02 21.57 -6.06
CA SER A 77 -4.42 20.16 -6.12
C SER A 77 -4.48 19.61 -7.55
N GLU A 78 -4.86 20.43 -8.55
CA GLU A 78 -4.91 20.03 -9.95
C GLU A 78 -3.50 19.82 -10.51
N TYR A 79 -2.57 20.72 -10.18
CA TYR A 79 -1.17 20.57 -10.57
C TYR A 79 -0.54 19.33 -9.93
N PHE A 80 -0.79 19.11 -8.63
CA PHE A 80 -0.32 17.92 -7.93
C PHE A 80 -0.87 16.64 -8.54
N CYS A 81 -2.17 16.63 -8.86
CA CYS A 81 -2.82 15.51 -9.52
C CYS A 81 -2.18 15.22 -10.89
N SER A 82 -1.89 16.25 -11.68
CA SER A 82 -1.22 16.11 -12.97
C SER A 82 0.17 15.48 -12.83
N ILE A 83 0.95 15.90 -11.83
CA ILE A 83 2.26 15.29 -11.55
C ILE A 83 2.10 13.80 -11.19
N LEU A 84 1.14 13.45 -10.35
CA LEU A 84 0.91 12.06 -9.98
C LEU A 84 0.49 11.20 -11.19
N HIS A 85 -0.28 11.77 -12.13
CA HIS A 85 -0.63 11.10 -13.38
C HIS A 85 0.61 10.81 -14.24
N GLU A 86 1.51 11.77 -14.40
CA GLU A 86 2.77 11.58 -15.12
C GLU A 86 3.65 10.50 -14.47
N LEU A 87 3.76 10.53 -13.14
CA LEU A 87 4.56 9.57 -12.40
C LEU A 87 3.94 8.15 -12.38
N ARG A 88 2.65 8.02 -12.70
CA ARG A 88 1.92 6.76 -12.58
C ARG A 88 2.61 5.62 -13.35
N ASN A 89 2.94 5.86 -14.61
CA ASN A 89 3.50 4.85 -15.51
C ASN A 89 5.05 4.81 -15.51
N ASP A 90 5.69 5.67 -14.71
CA ASP A 90 7.13 5.66 -14.58
C ASP A 90 7.61 4.44 -13.78
N MET A 91 8.25 3.50 -14.45
CA MET A 91 8.76 2.27 -13.87
C MET A 91 10.17 2.42 -13.26
N SER A 92 10.82 3.57 -13.41
CA SER A 92 12.17 3.80 -12.90
C SER A 92 12.24 3.67 -11.37
N TYR A 93 11.24 4.21 -10.67
CA TYR A 93 11.13 4.09 -9.21
C TYR A 93 10.99 2.64 -8.74
N ARG A 94 10.24 1.82 -9.49
CA ARG A 94 10.14 0.39 -9.19
C ARG A 94 11.49 -0.29 -9.34
N ALA A 95 12.23 0.01 -10.41
CA ALA A 95 13.56 -0.53 -10.62
C ALA A 95 14.53 -0.13 -9.51
N ILE A 96 14.44 1.10 -8.98
CA ILE A 96 15.21 1.55 -7.81
C ILE A 96 14.86 0.72 -6.58
N VAL A 97 13.58 0.55 -6.27
CA VAL A 97 13.12 -0.25 -5.12
C VAL A 97 13.62 -1.69 -5.21
N GLU A 98 13.57 -2.31 -6.40
CA GLU A 98 14.10 -3.68 -6.61
C GLU A 98 15.59 -3.79 -6.31
N LYS A 99 16.38 -2.76 -6.60
CA LYS A 99 17.81 -2.74 -6.33
C LYS A 99 18.14 -2.54 -4.85
N ILE A 100 17.42 -1.65 -4.18
CA ILE A 100 17.76 -1.24 -2.80
C ILE A 100 17.08 -2.08 -1.72
N VAL A 101 16.01 -2.82 -2.05
CA VAL A 101 15.30 -3.66 -1.08
C VAL A 101 15.82 -5.09 -1.12
N GLU A 102 16.18 -5.58 0.05
CA GLU A 102 16.52 -6.98 0.28
C GLU A 102 15.30 -7.75 0.78
N VAL A 103 15.05 -8.90 0.17
CA VAL A 103 13.94 -9.79 0.50
C VAL A 103 14.48 -11.02 1.22
N PRO A 104 13.92 -11.38 2.37
CA PRO A 104 14.32 -12.60 3.09
C PRO A 104 14.10 -13.87 2.24
N LYS A 105 14.91 -14.90 2.49
CA LYS A 105 14.70 -16.22 1.88
C LYS A 105 13.32 -16.75 2.31
N HIS A 106 12.61 -17.38 1.36
CA HIS A 106 11.27 -17.95 1.59
C HIS A 106 10.16 -16.94 1.96
N ALA A 107 10.38 -15.64 1.68
CA ALA A 107 9.34 -14.63 1.83
C ALA A 107 8.14 -14.94 0.92
N ASP A 108 6.93 -14.68 1.41
CA ASP A 108 5.73 -14.77 0.58
C ASP A 108 5.79 -13.76 -0.58
N THR A 109 5.55 -14.26 -1.79
CA THR A 109 5.68 -13.45 -3.01
C THR A 109 4.65 -12.34 -3.07
N ARG A 110 3.41 -12.59 -2.65
CA ARG A 110 2.33 -11.59 -2.70
C ARG A 110 2.55 -10.49 -1.68
N ASP A 111 2.94 -10.85 -0.45
CA ASP A 111 3.28 -9.87 0.58
C ASP A 111 4.46 -9.01 0.15
N THR A 112 5.50 -9.65 -0.40
CA THR A 112 6.69 -8.96 -0.93
C THR A 112 6.31 -7.97 -2.04
N GLU A 113 5.50 -8.40 -3.01
CA GLU A 113 5.05 -7.56 -4.12
C GLU A 113 4.18 -6.40 -3.64
N ALA A 114 3.26 -6.64 -2.72
CA ALA A 114 2.42 -5.60 -2.14
C ALA A 114 3.26 -4.53 -1.44
N ILE A 115 4.20 -4.95 -0.60
CA ILE A 115 5.09 -4.02 0.13
C ILE A 115 5.94 -3.21 -0.86
N LYS A 116 6.56 -3.85 -1.86
CA LYS A 116 7.40 -3.14 -2.85
C LYS A 116 6.58 -2.15 -3.69
N ARG A 117 5.34 -2.48 -4.06
CA ARG A 117 4.43 -1.56 -4.78
C ARG A 117 4.08 -0.35 -3.93
N LEU A 118 3.73 -0.55 -2.66
CA LEU A 118 3.46 0.54 -1.73
C LEU A 118 4.70 1.41 -1.49
N ALA A 119 5.86 0.80 -1.23
CA ALA A 119 7.12 1.53 -1.06
C ALA A 119 7.50 2.33 -2.32
N THR A 120 7.24 1.79 -3.53
CA THR A 120 7.41 2.51 -4.79
C THR A 120 6.47 3.72 -4.89
N ALA A 121 5.22 3.57 -4.47
CA ALA A 121 4.27 4.68 -4.47
C ALA A 121 4.68 5.79 -3.49
N TYR A 122 5.14 5.42 -2.29
CA TYR A 122 5.70 6.38 -1.33
C TYR A 122 6.96 7.07 -1.87
N LEU A 123 7.84 6.33 -2.55
CA LEU A 123 9.05 6.92 -3.15
C LEU A 123 8.68 7.96 -4.22
N LYS A 124 7.72 7.66 -5.10
CA LYS A 124 7.20 8.60 -6.10
C LYS A 124 6.59 9.86 -5.46
N LEU A 125 5.83 9.66 -4.39
CA LEU A 125 5.08 10.72 -3.73
C LEU A 125 6.00 11.67 -2.94
N LEU A 126 6.95 11.12 -2.19
CA LEU A 126 7.75 11.85 -1.23
C LEU A 126 9.11 12.31 -1.79
N PHE A 127 9.65 11.56 -2.75
CA PHE A 127 10.99 11.77 -3.31
C PHE A 127 10.97 11.79 -4.85
N PRO A 128 10.17 12.69 -5.47
CA PRO A 128 10.00 12.71 -6.93
C PRO A 128 11.28 13.07 -7.71
N ASN A 129 12.31 13.57 -7.04
CA ASN A 129 13.57 13.95 -7.66
C ASN A 129 14.58 12.80 -7.80
N VAL A 130 14.32 11.65 -7.19
CA VAL A 130 15.18 10.47 -7.24
C VAL A 130 15.20 9.91 -8.68
N ARG A 131 16.39 9.68 -9.23
CA ARG A 131 16.62 9.17 -10.59
C ARG A 131 17.27 7.79 -10.62
N ASN A 132 18.02 7.45 -9.58
CA ASN A 132 18.75 6.20 -9.45
C ASN A 132 18.89 5.80 -7.99
N GLU A 133 19.42 4.61 -7.72
CA GLU A 133 19.59 4.07 -6.37
C GLU A 133 20.54 4.87 -5.47
N PHE A 134 21.45 5.66 -6.04
CA PHE A 134 22.43 6.47 -5.30
C PHE A 134 21.83 7.79 -4.82
N ASP A 135 20.74 8.24 -5.42
CA ASP A 135 20.02 9.45 -5.00
C ASP A 135 19.12 9.20 -3.78
N VAL A 136 18.95 7.92 -3.39
CA VAL A 136 18.07 7.53 -2.30
C VAL A 136 18.81 7.59 -0.97
N ASP A 137 18.37 8.44 -0.05
CA ASP A 137 18.76 8.31 1.35
C ASP A 137 18.11 7.04 1.94
N LYS A 138 18.95 6.10 2.36
CA LYS A 138 18.50 4.77 2.80
C LYS A 138 17.71 4.82 4.11
N MET A 139 18.04 5.74 5.01
CA MET A 139 17.33 5.90 6.28
C MET A 139 15.95 6.51 6.02
N GLU A 140 15.87 7.57 5.20
CA GLU A 140 14.60 8.19 4.83
C GLU A 140 13.71 7.20 4.07
N PHE A 141 14.26 6.47 3.11
CA PHE A 141 13.50 5.45 2.38
C PHE A 141 12.97 4.36 3.31
N ARG A 142 13.79 3.87 4.25
CA ARG A 142 13.34 2.90 5.24
C ARG A 142 12.18 3.45 6.07
N ASP A 143 12.33 4.67 6.57
CA ASP A 143 11.42 5.23 7.57
C ASP A 143 10.12 5.76 6.95
N TYR A 144 10.20 6.35 5.74
CA TYR A 144 9.05 6.99 5.08
C TYR A 144 8.42 6.17 3.95
N CYS A 145 9.13 5.17 3.40
CA CYS A 145 8.60 4.36 2.31
C CYS A 145 8.40 2.90 2.70
N LEU A 146 9.46 2.23 3.16
CA LEU A 146 9.44 0.77 3.37
C LEU A 146 8.67 0.38 4.64
N THR A 147 8.97 1.02 5.77
CA THR A 147 8.31 0.71 7.04
C THR A 147 6.80 0.98 7.02
N PRO A 148 6.31 2.12 6.49
CA PRO A 148 4.87 2.34 6.31
C PRO A 148 4.23 1.31 5.40
N ALA A 149 4.88 0.94 4.29
CA ALA A 149 4.38 -0.08 3.38
C ALA A 149 4.21 -1.45 4.06
N MET A 150 5.19 -1.88 4.86
CA MET A 150 5.10 -3.11 5.66
C MET A 150 3.96 -3.04 6.68
N LYS A 151 3.80 -1.92 7.38
CA LYS A 151 2.71 -1.72 8.34
C LYS A 151 1.34 -1.83 7.68
N MET A 152 1.13 -1.19 6.52
CA MET A 152 -0.13 -1.27 5.79
C MET A 152 -0.45 -2.70 5.34
N ARG A 153 0.53 -3.44 4.84
CA ARG A 153 0.34 -4.84 4.42
C ARG A 153 0.13 -5.76 5.60
N ARG A 154 0.80 -5.51 6.72
CA ARG A 154 0.64 -6.28 7.96
C ARG A 154 -0.80 -6.30 8.47
N ILE A 155 -1.51 -5.18 8.39
CA ILE A 155 -2.93 -5.12 8.79
C ILE A 155 -3.75 -6.11 7.95
N ILE A 156 -3.56 -6.14 6.64
CA ILE A 156 -4.23 -7.12 5.77
C ILE A 156 -3.92 -8.56 6.20
N LYS A 157 -2.65 -8.84 6.51
CA LYS A 157 -2.21 -10.18 6.94
C LYS A 157 -2.86 -10.59 8.26
N LEU A 158 -2.94 -9.67 9.22
CA LEU A 158 -3.63 -9.91 10.49
C LEU A 158 -5.11 -10.24 10.27
N GLN A 159 -5.79 -9.49 9.42
CA GLN A 159 -7.20 -9.74 9.11
C GLN A 159 -7.42 -11.08 8.38
N GLN A 160 -6.51 -11.48 7.49
CA GLN A 160 -6.55 -12.82 6.88
C GLN A 160 -6.46 -13.93 7.95
N GLY A 161 -5.56 -13.78 8.92
CA GLY A 161 -5.38 -14.75 10.01
C GLY A 161 -6.58 -14.89 10.94
N MET A 162 -7.51 -13.94 10.93
CA MET A 162 -8.77 -14.03 11.69
C MET A 162 -9.86 -14.79 10.95
N ILE A 163 -9.78 -14.79 9.62
CA ILE A 163 -10.75 -15.48 8.76
C ILE A 163 -10.33 -16.92 8.52
N ASP A 164 -9.04 -17.16 8.32
CA ASP A 164 -8.51 -18.44 7.89
C ASP A 164 -7.32 -18.87 8.76
N SER A 165 -7.45 -20.05 9.34
CA SER A 165 -6.43 -20.64 10.21
C SER A 165 -5.09 -20.89 9.50
N GLU A 166 -5.08 -21.01 8.18
CA GLU A 166 -3.85 -21.13 7.39
C GLU A 166 -2.94 -19.90 7.55
N TYR A 167 -3.54 -18.71 7.70
CA TYR A 167 -2.83 -17.43 7.86
C TYR A 167 -2.63 -17.04 9.33
N LYS A 168 -3.18 -17.81 10.26
CA LYS A 168 -3.04 -17.54 11.69
C LYS A 168 -1.58 -17.57 12.12
N ASN A 169 -1.15 -16.55 12.84
CA ASN A 169 0.24 -16.37 13.28
C ASN A 169 1.28 -16.20 12.16
N LYS A 170 0.85 -15.96 10.91
CA LYS A 170 1.75 -15.52 9.85
C LYS A 170 1.88 -13.99 9.89
N ASP A 171 3.11 -13.50 9.78
CA ASP A 171 3.38 -12.06 9.64
C ASP A 171 3.91 -11.77 8.23
N VAL A 172 3.96 -10.51 7.86
CA VAL A 172 4.59 -10.08 6.62
C VAL A 172 6.11 -10.27 6.68
N PRO A 173 6.76 -10.52 5.53
CA PRO A 173 8.21 -10.62 5.51
C PRO A 173 8.86 -9.29 5.91
N CYS A 174 9.89 -9.37 6.76
CA CYS A 174 10.68 -8.21 7.15
C CYS A 174 11.66 -7.86 6.02
N LEU A 175 11.24 -6.96 5.13
CA LEU A 175 12.11 -6.43 4.08
C LEU A 175 13.07 -5.41 4.66
N MET A 176 14.30 -5.40 4.17
CA MET A 176 15.35 -4.50 4.64
C MET A 176 15.92 -3.66 3.49
N VAL A 177 16.52 -2.53 3.82
CA VAL A 177 17.27 -1.75 2.84
C VAL A 177 18.70 -2.27 2.80
N ARG A 178 19.22 -2.58 1.61
CA ARG A 178 20.58 -3.04 1.42
C ARG A 178 21.58 -1.99 1.88
N GLU A 179 22.56 -2.38 2.65
CA GLU A 179 23.59 -1.45 3.14
C GLU A 179 24.62 -1.06 2.08
N LYS A 180 24.77 -1.87 1.01
CA LYS A 180 25.70 -1.63 -0.12
C LYS A 180 25.00 -1.84 -1.45
#